data_c0f689738573f4d7239b78683b6843cb
#
_entry.id   c0f689738573f4d7239b78683b6843cb
#
_cell.length_a   1.000
_cell.length_b   1.000
_cell.length_c   1.000
_cell.angle_alpha   90.00
_cell.angle_beta   90.00
_cell.angle_gamma   90.00
#
_symmetry.space_group_name_H-M   'P 1'
#
loop_
_entity.id
_entity.type
_entity.pdbx_description
1 polymer ?
#
loop_
_entity_poly.entity_id
_entity_poly.type
_entity_poly.pdbx_seq_one_letter_code
_entity_poly.pdbx_strand_id
1 'polypeptide(L)'
;MKAVLLAAGKGVRLFPITKKLPKQMIKIAGKPILEYVIGDLAQNNFKDICIVIGHENNPIKDYFGDGSKFGVKITYVLQNEQKGTAHATFLARDFIGNDEFLLYLADTIITEDLNNFLKNCQSGFDVKIVSSKVSKEKSHSVGKIYFKNNDVVTKISEKSNSDSIILAWAGIAFFKSNQIFEIIEKLAPSIRNEYEIVDAFNNFIDEGKKINQFQCNSFIDTGTVKGLLDLQKFLFKKIKSKYSEKYSPNMFIGDNCNIRN
;
A
#
# COMPACT_ATOMS: atom_id res chain seq x y z
N MET A 1 7.86 14.51 -5.76
CA MET A 1 6.85 13.52 -6.22
C MET A 1 5.74 13.45 -5.18
N LYS A 2 4.50 13.26 -5.63
CA LYS A 2 3.32 13.11 -4.77
C LYS A 2 3.01 11.64 -4.51
N ALA A 3 2.50 11.33 -3.31
CA ALA A 3 1.98 9.99 -3.00
C ALA A 3 0.56 10.07 -2.44
N VAL A 4 -0.25 9.07 -2.77
CA VAL A 4 -1.61 8.89 -2.25
C VAL A 4 -1.67 7.57 -1.47
N LEU A 5 -1.96 7.65 -0.17
CA LEU A 5 -2.08 6.51 0.72
C LEU A 5 -3.56 6.22 0.99
N LEU A 6 -4.04 5.04 0.61
CA LEU A 6 -5.42 4.63 0.88
C LEU A 6 -5.53 3.98 2.27
N ALA A 7 -6.06 4.72 3.24
CA ALA A 7 -6.16 4.32 4.63
C ALA A 7 -7.61 4.29 5.18
N ALA A 8 -8.63 4.37 4.31
CA ALA A 8 -10.04 4.46 4.70
C ALA A 8 -10.73 3.12 5.02
N GLY A 9 -10.08 1.98 4.80
CA GLY A 9 -10.70 0.65 4.95
C GLY A 9 -11.02 0.28 6.41
N LYS A 10 -12.18 -0.36 6.65
CA LYS A 10 -12.68 -0.77 7.99
C LYS A 10 -11.84 -1.82 8.72
N GLY A 11 -11.03 -2.60 7.99
CA GLY A 11 -10.17 -3.62 8.60
C GLY A 11 -10.93 -4.76 9.29
N VAL A 12 -12.11 -5.16 8.80
CA VAL A 12 -13.00 -6.14 9.43
C VAL A 12 -12.34 -7.49 9.72
N ARG A 13 -11.35 -7.90 8.90
CA ARG A 13 -10.58 -9.15 9.11
C ARG A 13 -9.75 -9.16 10.39
N LEU A 14 -9.54 -8.00 11.00
CA LEU A 14 -8.77 -7.81 12.24
C LEU A 14 -9.66 -7.49 13.45
N PHE A 15 -10.99 -7.68 13.35
CA PHE A 15 -11.85 -7.54 14.51
C PHE A 15 -11.48 -8.56 15.60
N PRO A 16 -11.52 -8.17 16.89
CA PRO A 16 -12.07 -6.89 17.45
C PRO A 16 -11.07 -5.71 17.49
N ILE A 17 -9.80 -5.90 17.14
CA ILE A 17 -8.73 -4.88 17.27
C ILE A 17 -9.11 -3.58 16.53
N THR A 18 -9.58 -3.73 15.29
CA THR A 18 -9.90 -2.60 14.40
C THR A 18 -11.30 -1.99 14.61
N LYS A 19 -12.04 -2.41 15.63
CA LYS A 19 -13.29 -1.73 16.03
C LYS A 19 -13.07 -0.31 16.57
N LYS A 20 -11.90 -0.08 17.21
CA LYS A 20 -11.56 1.20 17.86
C LYS A 20 -10.33 1.88 17.27
N LEU A 21 -9.58 1.18 16.43
CA LEU A 21 -8.30 1.65 15.89
C LEU A 21 -8.20 1.29 14.41
N PRO A 22 -7.92 2.25 13.50
CA PRO A 22 -7.60 1.93 12.12
C PRO A 22 -6.46 0.91 12.04
N LYS A 23 -6.54 -0.07 11.13
CA LYS A 23 -5.51 -1.12 11.01
C LYS A 23 -4.11 -0.56 10.82
N GLN A 24 -3.99 0.57 10.14
CA GLN A 24 -2.73 1.27 9.88
C GLN A 24 -2.08 1.84 11.15
N MET A 25 -2.86 2.00 12.23
CA MET A 25 -2.40 2.48 13.53
C MET A 25 -2.03 1.34 14.50
N ILE A 26 -2.20 0.08 14.11
CA ILE A 26 -1.69 -1.05 14.89
C ILE A 26 -0.17 -0.92 14.99
N LYS A 27 0.34 -0.96 16.21
CA LYS A 27 1.78 -0.84 16.47
C LYS A 27 2.47 -2.20 16.33
N ILE A 28 3.48 -2.25 15.48
CA ILE A 28 4.40 -3.39 15.32
C ILE A 28 5.83 -2.88 15.56
N ALA A 29 6.59 -3.57 16.38
CA ALA A 29 7.93 -3.13 16.80
C ALA A 29 7.96 -1.66 17.28
N GLY A 30 6.95 -1.26 18.06
CA GLY A 30 6.85 0.05 18.70
C GLY A 30 6.23 1.19 17.87
N LYS A 31 6.02 1.02 16.57
CA LYS A 31 5.54 2.06 15.64
C LYS A 31 4.27 1.64 14.91
N PRO A 32 3.32 2.57 14.62
CA PRO A 32 2.21 2.30 13.72
C PRO A 32 2.67 1.77 12.35
N ILE A 33 1.91 0.86 11.76
CA ILE A 33 2.22 0.32 10.41
C ILE A 33 2.40 1.45 9.41
N LEU A 34 1.54 2.46 9.43
CA LEU A 34 1.60 3.60 8.51
C LEU A 34 2.89 4.43 8.66
N GLU A 35 3.52 4.43 9.84
CA GLU A 35 4.80 5.14 10.04
C GLU A 35 5.94 4.51 9.23
N TYR A 36 5.94 3.19 9.06
CA TYR A 36 6.91 2.52 8.18
C TYR A 36 6.72 2.91 6.72
N VAL A 37 5.45 3.00 6.26
CA VAL A 37 5.14 3.43 4.88
C VAL A 37 5.55 4.88 4.65
N ILE A 38 5.18 5.79 5.55
CA ILE A 38 5.54 7.22 5.45
C ILE A 38 7.06 7.40 5.51
N GLY A 39 7.74 6.67 6.40
CA GLY A 39 9.20 6.71 6.51
C GLY A 39 9.90 6.26 5.22
N ASP A 40 9.40 5.21 4.59
CA ASP A 40 9.92 4.70 3.32
C ASP A 40 9.71 5.72 2.18
N LEU A 41 8.52 6.33 2.12
CA LEU A 41 8.22 7.40 1.17
C LEU A 41 9.12 8.63 1.38
N ALA A 42 9.30 9.07 2.63
CA ALA A 42 10.15 10.23 2.96
C ALA A 42 11.61 10.00 2.55
N GLN A 43 12.15 8.79 2.78
CA GLN A 43 13.50 8.39 2.35
C GLN A 43 13.65 8.37 0.84
N ASN A 44 12.56 8.12 0.10
CA ASN A 44 12.50 8.12 -1.35
C ASN A 44 12.04 9.46 -1.96
N ASN A 45 12.19 10.56 -1.23
CA ASN A 45 11.92 11.94 -1.66
C ASN A 45 10.45 12.26 -1.99
N PHE A 46 9.48 11.50 -1.46
CA PHE A 46 8.09 11.91 -1.46
C PHE A 46 7.89 12.93 -0.34
N LYS A 47 7.72 14.20 -0.70
CA LYS A 47 7.54 15.30 0.26
C LYS A 47 6.08 15.66 0.49
N ASP A 48 5.22 15.43 -0.50
CA ASP A 48 3.79 15.71 -0.46
C ASP A 48 3.03 14.38 -0.46
N ILE A 49 2.30 14.11 0.62
CA ILE A 49 1.56 12.86 0.82
C ILE A 49 0.08 13.19 1.09
N CYS A 50 -0.82 12.61 0.31
CA CYS A 50 -2.24 12.60 0.60
C CYS A 50 -2.61 11.29 1.31
N ILE A 51 -3.29 11.38 2.45
CA ILE A 51 -3.83 10.20 3.13
C ILE A 51 -5.35 10.25 3.05
N VAL A 52 -5.93 9.26 2.36
CA VAL A 52 -7.38 9.10 2.31
C VAL A 52 -7.83 8.33 3.55
N ILE A 53 -8.62 8.97 4.40
CA ILE A 53 -9.10 8.45 5.69
C ILE A 53 -10.62 8.25 5.69
N GLY A 54 -11.13 7.34 6.52
CA GLY A 54 -12.56 7.00 6.55
C GLY A 54 -13.42 7.84 7.51
N HIS A 55 -12.82 8.62 8.41
CA HIS A 55 -13.52 9.43 9.42
C HIS A 55 -12.72 10.69 9.74
N GLU A 56 -13.40 11.80 10.06
CA GLU A 56 -12.77 13.07 10.44
C GLU A 56 -11.96 12.95 11.74
N ASN A 57 -12.56 12.38 12.79
CA ASN A 57 -11.90 12.10 14.07
C ASN A 57 -11.09 10.81 13.95
N ASN A 58 -9.98 10.86 13.22
CA ASN A 58 -9.20 9.69 12.87
C ASN A 58 -7.85 9.70 13.62
N PRO A 59 -7.53 8.66 14.39
CA PRO A 59 -6.24 8.55 15.08
C PRO A 59 -5.01 8.71 14.18
N ILE A 60 -5.14 8.50 12.87
CA ILE A 60 -4.08 8.76 11.90
C ILE A 60 -3.76 10.26 11.87
N LYS A 61 -4.80 11.10 11.76
CA LYS A 61 -4.65 12.57 11.75
C LYS A 61 -4.05 13.09 13.06
N ASP A 62 -4.49 12.54 14.19
CA ASP A 62 -3.99 12.93 15.51
C ASP A 62 -2.51 12.56 15.69
N TYR A 63 -2.07 11.42 15.15
CA TYR A 63 -0.70 10.93 15.30
C TYR A 63 0.28 11.61 14.35
N PHE A 64 -0.08 11.75 13.07
CA PHE A 64 0.82 12.25 12.03
C PHE A 64 0.77 13.77 11.86
N GLY A 65 -0.31 14.44 12.29
CA GLY A 65 -0.47 15.89 12.18
C GLY A 65 -0.31 16.37 10.72
N ASP A 66 0.48 17.41 10.52
CA ASP A 66 0.82 17.94 9.20
C ASP A 66 1.98 17.17 8.50
N GLY A 67 2.55 16.16 9.16
CA GLY A 67 3.65 15.35 8.64
C GLY A 67 5.05 15.91 8.89
N SER A 68 5.19 17.12 9.41
CA SER A 68 6.49 17.79 9.59
C SER A 68 7.48 16.98 10.43
N LYS A 69 7.01 16.29 11.47
CA LYS A 69 7.80 15.38 12.31
C LYS A 69 8.42 14.20 11.55
N PHE A 70 7.86 13.86 10.40
CA PHE A 70 8.31 12.76 9.53
C PHE A 70 9.05 13.25 8.29
N GLY A 71 9.29 14.56 8.18
CA GLY A 71 9.98 15.18 7.05
C GLY A 71 9.16 15.24 5.76
N VAL A 72 7.84 15.21 5.88
CA VAL A 72 6.87 15.27 4.78
C VAL A 72 5.77 16.30 5.09
N LYS A 73 4.97 16.65 4.07
CA LYS A 73 3.73 17.41 4.22
C LYS A 73 2.56 16.47 3.96
N ILE A 74 1.64 16.37 4.92
CA ILE A 74 0.48 15.48 4.81
C ILE A 74 -0.79 16.31 4.58
N THR A 75 -1.55 15.93 3.56
CA THR A 75 -2.91 16.38 3.29
C THR A 75 -3.87 15.24 3.55
N TYR A 76 -4.97 15.48 4.26
CA TYR A 76 -5.99 14.47 4.52
C TYR A 76 -7.20 14.69 3.64
N VAL A 77 -7.68 13.59 3.04
CA VAL A 77 -8.91 13.57 2.25
C VAL A 77 -9.87 12.56 2.87
N LEU A 78 -11.12 12.95 3.04
CA LEU A 78 -12.12 12.13 3.71
C LEU A 78 -12.92 11.31 2.70
N GLN A 79 -12.94 9.99 2.89
CA GLN A 79 -13.85 9.07 2.20
C GLN A 79 -15.04 8.76 3.11
N ASN A 80 -16.07 9.62 3.09
CA ASN A 80 -17.26 9.46 3.92
C ASN A 80 -17.99 8.13 3.69
N GLU A 81 -18.13 7.76 2.42
CA GLU A 81 -18.73 6.50 2.01
C GLU A 81 -17.66 5.59 1.43
N GLN A 82 -17.50 4.41 2.02
CA GLN A 82 -16.48 3.45 1.59
C GLN A 82 -16.90 2.73 0.32
N LYS A 83 -16.88 3.45 -0.81
CA LYS A 83 -17.30 2.97 -2.13
C LYS A 83 -16.18 2.27 -2.90
N GLY A 84 -15.13 1.80 -2.25
CA GLY A 84 -14.04 1.05 -2.88
C GLY A 84 -12.76 1.87 -3.13
N THR A 85 -11.75 1.20 -3.67
CA THR A 85 -10.38 1.71 -3.82
C THR A 85 -10.23 2.73 -4.95
N ALA A 86 -10.96 2.58 -6.06
CA ALA A 86 -10.98 3.59 -7.12
C ALA A 86 -11.64 4.87 -6.64
N HIS A 87 -12.77 4.80 -5.93
CA HIS A 87 -13.40 5.97 -5.33
C HIS A 87 -12.46 6.70 -4.36
N ALA A 88 -11.74 5.96 -3.50
CA ALA A 88 -10.75 6.55 -2.61
C ALA A 88 -9.63 7.27 -3.38
N THR A 89 -9.14 6.66 -4.47
CA THR A 89 -8.13 7.26 -5.35
C THR A 89 -8.67 8.54 -6.01
N PHE A 90 -9.91 8.52 -6.50
CA PHE A 90 -10.55 9.66 -7.16
C PHE A 90 -10.67 10.89 -6.25
N LEU A 91 -10.93 10.69 -4.97
CA LEU A 91 -11.01 11.78 -4.00
C LEU A 91 -9.68 12.55 -3.84
N ALA A 92 -8.56 11.97 -4.21
CA ALA A 92 -7.25 12.61 -4.17
C ALA A 92 -6.91 13.42 -5.43
N ARG A 93 -7.81 13.51 -6.44
CA ARG A 93 -7.54 14.14 -7.73
C ARG A 93 -7.09 15.59 -7.62
N ASP A 94 -7.73 16.39 -6.75
CA ASP A 94 -7.41 17.80 -6.57
C ASP A 94 -6.03 18.00 -5.94
N PHE A 95 -5.62 17.09 -5.03
CA PHE A 95 -4.27 17.06 -4.49
C PHE A 95 -3.23 16.72 -5.56
N ILE A 96 -3.53 15.76 -6.43
CA ILE A 96 -2.62 15.32 -7.51
C ILE A 96 -2.50 16.42 -8.58
N GLY A 97 -3.61 17.00 -9.02
CA GLY A 97 -3.63 17.91 -10.16
C GLY A 97 -3.15 17.20 -11.42
N ASN A 98 -2.10 17.72 -12.07
CA ASN A 98 -1.50 17.16 -13.29
C ASN A 98 -0.18 16.41 -13.04
N ASP A 99 0.19 16.19 -11.79
CA ASP A 99 1.48 15.58 -11.47
C ASP A 99 1.47 14.05 -11.62
N GLU A 100 2.67 13.49 -11.81
CA GLU A 100 2.92 12.07 -11.58
C GLU A 100 2.73 11.74 -10.10
N PHE A 101 2.21 10.54 -9.80
CA PHE A 101 1.98 10.16 -8.42
C PHE A 101 2.15 8.66 -8.15
N LEU A 102 2.44 8.35 -6.91
CA LEU A 102 2.44 6.98 -6.38
C LEU A 102 1.14 6.73 -5.61
N LEU A 103 0.37 5.73 -6.04
CA LEU A 103 -0.72 5.16 -5.26
C LEU A 103 -0.19 4.02 -4.40
N TYR A 104 -0.56 4.00 -3.11
CA TYR A 104 -0.09 3.00 -2.17
C TYR A 104 -1.22 2.57 -1.23
N LEU A 105 -1.55 1.29 -1.19
CA LEU A 105 -2.46 0.74 -0.19
C LEU A 105 -1.77 0.72 1.17
N ALA A 106 -2.24 1.53 2.11
CA ALA A 106 -1.57 1.80 3.39
C ALA A 106 -1.50 0.61 4.36
N ASP A 107 -1.96 -0.56 3.95
CA ASP A 107 -1.87 -1.83 4.68
C ASP A 107 -0.91 -2.85 4.04
N THR A 108 -0.15 -2.43 3.06
CA THR A 108 0.87 -3.24 2.39
C THR A 108 2.26 -2.79 2.79
N ILE A 109 3.17 -3.72 2.99
CA ILE A 109 4.61 -3.46 3.17
C ILE A 109 5.38 -4.28 2.16
N ILE A 110 6.15 -3.64 1.28
CA ILE A 110 7.12 -4.36 0.43
C ILE A 110 8.36 -4.69 1.25
N THR A 111 8.94 -5.86 0.99
CA THR A 111 10.08 -6.35 1.80
C THR A 111 11.43 -5.92 1.28
N GLU A 112 11.45 -5.19 0.17
CA GLU A 112 12.66 -4.61 -0.41
C GLU A 112 12.59 -3.08 -0.45
N ASP A 113 13.67 -2.46 -0.90
CA ASP A 113 13.76 -1.01 -1.01
C ASP A 113 12.84 -0.50 -2.14
N LEU A 114 11.93 0.42 -1.80
CA LEU A 114 11.04 1.10 -2.75
C LEU A 114 11.82 1.79 -3.88
N ASN A 115 13.05 2.22 -3.61
CA ASN A 115 13.93 2.84 -4.61
C ASN A 115 14.18 1.92 -5.82
N ASN A 116 14.22 0.59 -5.62
CA ASN A 116 14.40 -0.37 -6.73
C ASN A 116 13.23 -0.29 -7.71
N PHE A 117 12.00 -0.16 -7.20
CA PHE A 117 10.82 0.06 -8.03
C PHE A 117 10.88 1.43 -8.73
N LEU A 118 11.18 2.51 -7.99
CA LEU A 118 11.17 3.88 -8.50
C LEU A 118 12.22 4.10 -9.60
N LYS A 119 13.40 3.51 -9.49
CA LYS A 119 14.43 3.55 -10.56
C LYS A 119 13.94 2.94 -11.88
N ASN A 120 12.98 2.02 -11.81
CA ASN A 120 12.37 1.42 -12.98
C ASN A 120 11.17 2.25 -13.53
N CYS A 121 10.80 3.38 -12.89
CA CYS A 121 9.67 4.21 -13.29
C CYS A 121 10.07 5.39 -14.20
N GLN A 122 10.98 5.18 -15.19
CA GLN A 122 11.46 6.27 -16.04
C GLN A 122 10.62 6.48 -17.31
N SER A 123 10.40 5.46 -18.13
CA SER A 123 9.70 5.62 -19.42
C SER A 123 9.07 4.31 -19.92
N GLY A 124 8.28 4.43 -20.99
CA GLY A 124 7.76 3.28 -21.75
C GLY A 124 6.46 2.68 -21.20
N PHE A 125 5.75 3.38 -20.30
CA PHE A 125 4.44 2.98 -19.74
C PHE A 125 3.66 4.22 -19.30
N ASP A 126 2.35 4.06 -19.11
CA ASP A 126 1.47 5.06 -18.50
C ASP A 126 1.32 4.80 -16.99
N VAL A 127 1.26 3.53 -16.60
CA VAL A 127 1.22 3.07 -15.21
C VAL A 127 2.23 1.95 -15.01
N LYS A 128 2.92 1.93 -13.87
CA LYS A 128 3.73 0.81 -13.44
C LYS A 128 3.29 0.31 -12.08
N ILE A 129 2.98 -0.98 -11.98
CA ILE A 129 2.49 -1.61 -10.76
C ILE A 129 3.56 -2.51 -10.13
N VAL A 130 3.54 -2.61 -8.81
CA VAL A 130 4.37 -3.58 -8.08
C VAL A 130 3.62 -4.91 -8.02
N SER A 131 4.32 -5.99 -8.36
CA SER A 131 3.81 -7.36 -8.31
C SER A 131 4.71 -8.27 -7.49
N SER A 132 4.18 -9.39 -7.03
CA SER A 132 4.97 -10.44 -6.39
C SER A 132 4.34 -11.81 -6.59
N LYS A 133 5.16 -12.84 -6.57
CA LYS A 133 4.69 -14.23 -6.53
C LYS A 133 4.03 -14.53 -5.19
N VAL A 134 2.83 -15.06 -5.21
CA VAL A 134 2.12 -15.52 -4.02
C VAL A 134 1.72 -16.98 -4.14
N SER A 135 1.72 -17.68 -3.02
CA SER A 135 1.32 -19.08 -2.97
C SER A 135 -0.18 -19.27 -3.22
N LYS A 136 -0.58 -20.51 -3.52
CA LYS A 136 -1.98 -20.91 -3.71
C LYS A 136 -2.88 -20.45 -2.55
N GLU A 137 -2.43 -20.60 -1.31
CA GLU A 137 -3.20 -20.27 -0.10
C GLU A 137 -3.52 -18.76 0.00
N LYS A 138 -2.72 -17.91 -0.62
CA LYS A 138 -2.91 -16.45 -0.65
C LYS A 138 -3.63 -15.96 -1.91
N SER A 139 -3.78 -16.81 -2.93
CA SER A 139 -4.30 -16.42 -4.26
C SER A 139 -5.72 -15.83 -4.22
N HIS A 140 -6.57 -16.36 -3.33
CA HIS A 140 -7.96 -15.93 -3.17
C HIS A 140 -8.16 -14.56 -2.52
N SER A 141 -7.10 -13.96 -1.99
CA SER A 141 -7.16 -12.66 -1.27
C SER A 141 -6.54 -11.49 -2.03
N VAL A 142 -5.94 -11.74 -3.19
CA VAL A 142 -5.17 -10.76 -3.97
C VAL A 142 -5.60 -10.74 -5.44
N GLY A 143 -5.38 -9.62 -6.12
CA GLY A 143 -5.60 -9.49 -7.56
C GLY A 143 -4.51 -10.23 -8.34
N LYS A 144 -4.92 -11.13 -9.26
CA LYS A 144 -4.01 -11.87 -10.15
C LYS A 144 -3.68 -11.05 -11.37
N ILE A 145 -2.39 -10.94 -11.70
CA ILE A 145 -1.90 -10.23 -12.88
C ILE A 145 -1.68 -11.22 -14.03
N TYR A 146 -2.19 -10.88 -15.21
CA TYR A 146 -1.87 -11.50 -16.48
C TYR A 146 -1.00 -10.54 -17.28
N PHE A 147 0.06 -11.03 -17.91
CA PHE A 147 1.01 -10.20 -18.63
C PHE A 147 1.59 -10.94 -19.84
N LYS A 148 2.16 -10.18 -20.77
CA LYS A 148 2.91 -10.67 -21.94
C LYS A 148 4.28 -10.00 -22.00
N ASN A 149 5.22 -10.61 -22.72
CA ASN A 149 6.57 -10.06 -22.93
C ASN A 149 7.23 -9.58 -21.62
N ASN A 150 7.13 -10.41 -20.59
CA ASN A 150 7.65 -10.30 -19.23
C ASN A 150 7.11 -9.13 -18.39
N ASP A 151 6.70 -7.99 -18.98
CA ASP A 151 6.39 -6.78 -18.18
C ASP A 151 5.05 -6.12 -18.51
N VAL A 152 4.49 -6.34 -19.70
CA VAL A 152 3.24 -5.66 -20.11
C VAL A 152 2.04 -6.38 -19.54
N VAL A 153 1.30 -5.72 -18.65
CA VAL A 153 0.07 -6.25 -18.07
C VAL A 153 -1.05 -6.23 -19.10
N THR A 154 -1.73 -7.36 -19.25
CA THR A 154 -2.84 -7.52 -20.18
C THR A 154 -4.19 -7.56 -19.49
N LYS A 155 -4.22 -7.94 -18.22
CA LYS A 155 -5.41 -7.99 -17.36
C LYS A 155 -5.03 -8.12 -15.90
N ILE A 156 -5.84 -7.59 -15.01
CA ILE A 156 -5.79 -7.88 -13.59
C ILE A 156 -7.17 -8.42 -13.18
N SER A 157 -7.24 -9.61 -12.60
CA SER A 157 -8.49 -10.15 -12.07
C SER A 157 -8.52 -10.01 -10.56
N GLU A 158 -9.64 -9.51 -10.03
CA GLU A 158 -9.89 -9.56 -8.60
C GLU A 158 -9.99 -11.01 -8.13
N LYS A 159 -9.46 -11.29 -6.93
CA LYS A 159 -9.64 -12.47 -6.07
C LYS A 159 -10.04 -13.74 -6.82
N SER A 160 -9.15 -14.32 -7.59
CA SER A 160 -9.40 -15.56 -8.32
C SER A 160 -8.81 -16.75 -7.58
N ASN A 161 -9.60 -17.82 -7.41
CA ASN A 161 -9.05 -19.10 -6.97
C ASN A 161 -8.06 -19.61 -8.03
N SER A 162 -6.87 -19.96 -7.60
CA SER A 162 -5.85 -20.56 -8.45
C SER A 162 -5.19 -21.72 -7.73
N ASP A 163 -5.01 -22.83 -8.45
CA ASP A 163 -4.34 -24.03 -7.95
C ASP A 163 -2.80 -23.95 -8.06
N SER A 164 -2.29 -22.83 -8.53
CA SER A 164 -0.86 -22.60 -8.75
C SER A 164 -0.38 -21.30 -8.09
N ILE A 165 0.94 -21.12 -8.03
CA ILE A 165 1.56 -19.83 -7.72
C ILE A 165 1.12 -18.81 -8.78
N ILE A 166 0.69 -17.64 -8.32
CA ILE A 166 0.27 -16.54 -9.19
C ILE A 166 1.17 -15.33 -9.00
N LEU A 167 1.19 -14.44 -9.99
CA LEU A 167 1.72 -13.10 -9.82
C LEU A 167 0.56 -12.21 -9.36
N ALA A 168 0.74 -11.57 -8.20
CA ALA A 168 -0.28 -10.74 -7.56
C ALA A 168 0.13 -9.27 -7.53
N TRP A 169 -0.84 -8.36 -7.68
CA TRP A 169 -0.63 -6.94 -7.43
C TRP A 169 -0.40 -6.68 -5.94
N ALA A 170 0.69 -5.99 -5.63
CA ALA A 170 1.11 -5.69 -4.25
C ALA A 170 0.51 -4.38 -3.68
N GLY A 171 -0.50 -3.81 -4.33
CA GLY A 171 -1.16 -2.59 -3.82
C GLY A 171 -0.39 -1.29 -4.03
N ILE A 172 0.61 -1.27 -4.93
CA ILE A 172 1.41 -0.10 -5.25
C ILE A 172 1.38 0.12 -6.77
N ALA A 173 1.14 1.37 -7.20
CA ALA A 173 1.13 1.77 -8.59
C ALA A 173 1.69 3.18 -8.78
N PHE A 174 2.57 3.36 -9.74
CA PHE A 174 3.10 4.66 -10.14
C PHE A 174 2.44 5.10 -11.45
N PHE A 175 1.85 6.27 -11.45
CA PHE A 175 1.13 6.87 -12.57
C PHE A 175 1.94 8.02 -13.17
N LYS A 176 2.12 7.99 -14.49
CA LYS A 176 2.80 9.05 -15.26
C LYS A 176 1.92 10.28 -15.50
N SER A 177 0.62 10.17 -15.27
CA SER A 177 -0.34 11.24 -15.45
C SER A 177 -1.59 11.02 -14.61
N ASN A 178 -2.47 12.00 -14.60
CA ASN A 178 -3.78 11.96 -13.95
C ASN A 178 -4.90 11.32 -14.79
N GLN A 179 -4.60 10.78 -15.97
CA GLN A 179 -5.60 10.23 -16.90
C GLN A 179 -6.46 9.11 -16.29
N ILE A 180 -5.95 8.41 -15.27
CA ILE A 180 -6.73 7.39 -14.55
C ILE A 180 -8.02 7.96 -13.94
N PHE A 181 -8.07 9.24 -13.61
CA PHE A 181 -9.26 9.86 -13.03
C PHE A 181 -10.43 9.93 -14.01
N GLU A 182 -10.16 10.14 -15.31
CA GLU A 182 -11.20 10.10 -16.37
C GLU A 182 -11.82 8.71 -16.50
N ILE A 183 -11.01 7.66 -16.31
CA ILE A 183 -11.47 6.28 -16.29
C ILE A 183 -12.33 6.02 -15.04
N ILE A 184 -11.84 6.43 -13.87
CA ILE A 184 -12.54 6.20 -12.59
C ILE A 184 -13.91 6.91 -12.60
N GLU A 185 -14.01 8.08 -13.19
CA GLU A 185 -15.26 8.86 -13.27
C GLU A 185 -16.37 8.12 -14.05
N LYS A 186 -15.98 7.31 -15.05
CA LYS A 186 -16.87 6.52 -15.90
C LYS A 186 -17.07 5.08 -15.40
N LEU A 187 -16.38 4.71 -14.31
CA LEU A 187 -16.38 3.33 -13.83
C LEU A 187 -17.76 2.93 -13.29
N ALA A 188 -18.24 1.77 -13.66
CA ALA A 188 -19.40 1.15 -13.03
C ALA A 188 -18.99 0.43 -11.74
N PRO A 189 -19.86 0.37 -10.71
CA PRO A 189 -19.57 -0.41 -9.52
C PRO A 189 -19.50 -1.91 -9.83
N SER A 190 -18.61 -2.61 -9.15
CA SER A 190 -18.46 -4.07 -9.21
C SER A 190 -19.69 -4.79 -8.64
N ILE A 191 -19.75 -6.12 -8.78
CA ILE A 191 -20.76 -6.97 -8.12
C ILE A 191 -20.79 -6.81 -6.60
N ARG A 192 -19.73 -6.28 -6.00
CA ARG A 192 -19.67 -5.94 -4.56
C ARG A 192 -20.22 -4.55 -4.25
N ASN A 193 -20.75 -3.85 -5.24
CA ASN A 193 -21.17 -2.44 -5.17
C ASN A 193 -20.02 -1.50 -4.74
N GLU A 194 -18.78 -1.83 -5.18
CA GLU A 194 -17.58 -1.04 -4.93
C GLU A 194 -16.91 -0.64 -6.25
N TYR A 195 -16.33 0.55 -6.31
CA TYR A 195 -15.49 1.02 -7.42
C TYR A 195 -14.06 0.55 -7.17
N GLU A 196 -13.66 -0.51 -7.86
CA GLU A 196 -12.36 -1.14 -7.67
C GLU A 196 -11.28 -0.52 -8.54
N ILE A 197 -10.11 -0.26 -7.99
CA ILE A 197 -8.99 0.27 -8.76
C ILE A 197 -8.51 -0.74 -9.82
N VAL A 198 -8.71 -2.02 -9.60
CA VAL A 198 -8.38 -3.08 -10.56
C VAL A 198 -9.26 -2.99 -11.80
N ASP A 199 -10.55 -2.65 -11.65
CA ASP A 199 -11.44 -2.43 -12.80
C ASP A 199 -11.03 -1.17 -13.57
N ALA A 200 -10.60 -0.12 -12.87
CA ALA A 200 -10.02 1.06 -13.51
C ALA A 200 -8.74 0.72 -14.30
N PHE A 201 -7.86 -0.15 -13.79
CA PHE A 201 -6.69 -0.61 -14.54
C PHE A 201 -7.09 -1.39 -15.80
N ASN A 202 -8.09 -2.28 -15.74
CA ASN A 202 -8.54 -3.02 -16.90
C ASN A 202 -9.12 -2.09 -17.96
N ASN A 203 -10.00 -1.15 -17.59
CA ASN A 203 -10.54 -0.15 -18.52
C ASN A 203 -9.41 0.71 -19.14
N PHE A 204 -8.37 1.05 -18.34
CA PHE A 204 -7.21 1.80 -18.81
C PHE A 204 -6.42 1.01 -19.88
N ILE A 205 -6.31 -0.33 -19.71
CA ILE A 205 -5.72 -1.23 -20.71
C ILE A 205 -6.60 -1.31 -21.96
N ASP A 206 -7.92 -1.41 -21.81
CA ASP A 206 -8.87 -1.51 -22.90
C ASP A 206 -8.90 -0.23 -23.76
N GLU A 207 -8.58 0.94 -23.17
CA GLU A 207 -8.35 2.21 -23.89
C GLU A 207 -6.96 2.29 -24.56
N GLY A 208 -6.19 1.20 -24.58
CA GLY A 208 -4.89 1.12 -25.25
C GLY A 208 -3.72 1.70 -24.45
N LYS A 209 -3.94 2.05 -23.20
CA LYS A 209 -2.89 2.53 -22.28
C LYS A 209 -2.02 1.38 -21.80
N LYS A 210 -0.75 1.69 -21.53
CA LYS A 210 0.24 0.68 -21.20
C LYS A 210 0.48 0.60 -19.70
N ILE A 211 0.13 -0.53 -19.12
CA ILE A 211 0.48 -0.88 -17.74
C ILE A 211 1.64 -1.87 -17.75
N ASN A 212 2.75 -1.55 -17.09
CA ASN A 212 3.87 -2.46 -16.88
C ASN A 212 3.91 -2.92 -15.43
N GLN A 213 4.48 -4.07 -15.18
CA GLN A 213 4.72 -4.60 -13.85
C GLN A 213 6.22 -4.53 -13.49
N PHE A 214 6.50 -4.43 -12.19
CA PHE A 214 7.79 -4.62 -11.56
C PHE A 214 7.63 -5.71 -10.51
N GLN A 215 8.35 -6.82 -10.64
CA GLN A 215 8.24 -7.92 -9.69
C GLN A 215 9.17 -7.70 -8.51
N CYS A 216 8.61 -7.50 -7.33
CA CYS A 216 9.34 -7.48 -6.07
C CYS A 216 9.50 -8.89 -5.48
N ASN A 217 10.43 -9.05 -4.54
CA ASN A 217 10.68 -10.32 -3.87
C ASN A 217 9.45 -10.82 -3.11
N SER A 218 8.87 -9.96 -2.27
CA SER A 218 7.61 -10.25 -1.57
C SER A 218 6.97 -8.98 -0.99
N PHE A 219 5.71 -9.09 -0.64
CA PHE A 219 4.99 -8.08 0.13
C PHE A 219 4.23 -8.73 1.29
N ILE A 220 3.88 -7.92 2.29
CA ILE A 220 3.14 -8.33 3.47
C ILE A 220 1.82 -7.56 3.50
N ASP A 221 0.68 -8.27 3.36
CA ASP A 221 -0.66 -7.73 3.61
C ASP A 221 -0.92 -7.72 5.13
N THR A 222 -0.89 -6.54 5.74
CA THR A 222 -1.12 -6.37 7.19
C THR A 222 -2.60 -6.36 7.56
N GLY A 223 -3.50 -6.58 6.62
CA GLY A 223 -4.94 -6.71 6.84
C GLY A 223 -5.37 -8.03 7.49
N THR A 224 -4.44 -8.90 7.89
CA THR A 224 -4.69 -10.19 8.56
C THR A 224 -3.79 -10.37 9.77
N VAL A 225 -4.20 -11.19 10.77
CA VAL A 225 -3.36 -11.51 11.94
C VAL A 225 -2.03 -12.15 11.50
N LYS A 226 -2.07 -13.06 10.53
CA LYS A 226 -0.85 -13.65 9.97
C LYS A 226 0.07 -12.58 9.38
N GLY A 227 -0.48 -11.63 8.63
CA GLY A 227 0.31 -10.52 8.05
C GLY A 227 0.95 -9.63 9.11
N LEU A 228 0.26 -9.36 10.23
CA LEU A 228 0.85 -8.62 11.36
C LEU A 228 2.05 -9.37 11.95
N LEU A 229 1.93 -10.68 12.15
CA LEU A 229 3.03 -11.53 12.65
C LEU A 229 4.17 -11.62 11.63
N ASP A 230 3.87 -11.72 10.34
CA ASP A 230 4.89 -11.74 9.28
C ASP A 230 5.64 -10.40 9.23
N LEU A 231 4.93 -9.27 9.37
CA LEU A 231 5.55 -7.95 9.47
C LEU A 231 6.46 -7.84 10.69
N GLN A 232 6.01 -8.30 11.86
CA GLN A 232 6.82 -8.28 13.08
C GLN A 232 8.12 -9.08 12.89
N LYS A 233 8.05 -10.30 12.32
CA LYS A 233 9.22 -11.11 12.02
C LYS A 233 10.17 -10.44 11.03
N PHE A 234 9.62 -9.80 9.98
CA PHE A 234 10.40 -9.07 8.99
C PHE A 234 11.14 -7.88 9.63
N LEU A 235 10.44 -7.07 10.41
CA LEU A 235 11.02 -5.91 11.08
C LEU A 235 12.10 -6.31 12.10
N PHE A 236 11.90 -7.36 12.88
CA PHE A 236 12.90 -7.84 13.83
C PHE A 236 14.19 -8.31 13.14
N LYS A 237 14.10 -8.87 11.94
CA LYS A 237 15.29 -9.19 11.15
C LYS A 237 16.00 -7.95 10.61
N LYS A 238 15.24 -6.88 10.27
CA LYS A 238 15.78 -5.63 9.71
C LYS A 238 16.32 -4.70 10.79
N ILE A 239 15.67 -4.62 11.95
CA ILE A 239 16.04 -3.74 13.06
C ILE A 239 17.13 -4.44 13.89
N LYS A 240 18.36 -3.91 13.83
CA LYS A 240 19.42 -4.34 14.76
C LYS A 240 19.17 -3.72 16.12
N SER A 241 18.86 -4.55 17.12
CA SER A 241 18.85 -4.12 18.52
C SER A 241 20.28 -3.92 19.00
N LYS A 242 20.57 -2.81 19.71
CA LYS A 242 21.88 -2.58 20.29
C LYS A 242 22.28 -3.59 21.36
N TYR A 243 21.34 -4.44 21.81
CA TYR A 243 21.55 -5.46 22.82
C TYR A 243 21.39 -6.89 22.29
N SER A 244 21.11 -7.08 20.99
CA SER A 244 20.83 -8.38 20.39
C SER A 244 21.98 -9.39 20.55
N GLU A 245 23.22 -8.92 20.48
CA GLU A 245 24.41 -9.78 20.65
C GLU A 245 24.51 -10.32 22.08
N LYS A 246 24.09 -9.52 23.08
CA LYS A 246 24.19 -9.88 24.49
C LYS A 246 23.09 -10.83 24.96
N TYR A 247 21.87 -10.67 24.44
CA TYR A 247 20.70 -11.40 24.98
C TYR A 247 20.17 -12.47 24.04
N SER A 248 19.90 -12.14 22.80
CA SER A 248 19.46 -13.09 21.76
C SER A 248 19.45 -12.39 20.40
N PRO A 249 19.82 -13.06 19.32
CA PRO A 249 19.76 -12.49 17.98
C PRO A 249 18.31 -12.16 17.49
N ASN A 250 17.30 -12.71 18.18
CA ASN A 250 15.89 -12.50 17.89
C ASN A 250 15.19 -11.55 18.88
N MET A 251 15.94 -10.96 19.82
CA MET A 251 15.40 -10.04 20.81
C MET A 251 15.43 -8.60 20.28
N PHE A 252 14.30 -7.91 20.34
CA PHE A 252 14.22 -6.47 20.13
C PHE A 252 14.05 -5.77 21.48
N ILE A 253 14.97 -4.85 21.79
CA ILE A 253 14.91 -4.01 22.99
C ILE A 253 14.73 -2.59 22.51
N GLY A 254 13.56 -2.00 22.81
CA GLY A 254 13.26 -0.61 22.50
C GLY A 254 14.09 0.38 23.31
N ASP A 255 14.10 1.64 22.89
CA ASP A 255 14.71 2.71 23.64
C ASP A 255 14.02 2.86 25.00
N ASN A 256 14.78 3.26 26.03
CA ASN A 256 14.34 3.42 27.42
C ASN A 256 13.92 2.13 28.15
N CYS A 257 14.30 0.95 27.65
CA CYS A 257 14.15 -0.30 28.39
C CYS A 257 15.28 -0.46 29.42
N ASN A 258 14.91 -0.73 30.68
CA ASN A 258 15.85 -1.08 31.73
C ASN A 258 15.80 -2.59 31.95
N ILE A 259 16.83 -3.30 31.49
CA ILE A 259 16.93 -4.74 31.64
C ILE A 259 17.73 -5.01 32.90
N ARG A 260 17.07 -5.58 33.92
CA ARG A 260 17.70 -6.06 35.14
C ARG A 260 17.99 -7.54 35.01
N ASN A 261 19.17 -7.96 35.42
CA ASN A 261 19.55 -9.38 35.53
C ASN A 261 18.78 -10.03 36.67
#